data_39688d15ae7ec242768d9d6a87e81401
#
_entry.id   39688d15ae7ec242768d9d6a87e81401
#
_cell.length_a   1.000
_cell.length_b   1.000
_cell.length_c   1.000
_cell.angle_alpha   90.00
_cell.angle_beta   90.00
_cell.angle_gamma   90.00
#
_symmetry.space_group_name_H-M   'P 1'
#
loop_
_entity.id
_entity.type
_entity.pdbx_description
1 polymer ?
#
loop_
_entity_poly.entity_id
_entity_poly.type
_entity_poly.pdbx_seq_one_letter_code
_entity_poly.pdbx_strand_id
1 'polypeptide(L)'
;IPEFNTRFTRQMLVDTQPKDFNTLLRLSGFSHGTDVWLGNAKDLIVSGTASVLETVGCRDDIMLYLISMGLDPKMSFKIMEAVRKGKVKGGKAGDWPMWVEEMRKHDVPEWYIESLAKIGYLFPKAHAVAYVMMAFRIAWFKVHEPLAFYATFFSIRAKAFDAAECCKDADALRRRIREIENNKDATAVEQDLMTTLEVCYEFCLRGFHFEPIDIYRSDATKFVVTENGLLPPFTSVRGLGETAALDTVEKRKGKDFTSVEEFSLCCNKLSQTHIDQLRALGAFAG
;
A
#
# COMPACT_ATOMS: atom_id res chain seq x y z
N ILE A 1 1.80 -2.65 -2.39
CA ILE A 1 1.57 -3.78 -1.47
C ILE A 1 0.83 -3.24 -0.26
N PRO A 2 -0.30 -3.86 0.17
CA PRO A 2 -0.99 -3.47 1.40
C PRO A 2 -0.03 -3.43 2.60
N GLU A 3 -0.36 -2.67 3.63
CA GLU A 3 0.42 -2.44 4.85
C GLU A 3 1.71 -1.63 4.66
N PHE A 4 2.35 -1.70 3.48
CA PHE A 4 3.66 -1.10 3.20
C PHE A 4 3.64 -0.10 2.03
N ASN A 5 2.49 0.54 1.74
CA ASN A 5 2.31 1.40 0.57
C ASN A 5 2.41 2.91 0.87
N THR A 6 2.37 3.34 2.12
CA THR A 6 2.52 4.76 2.48
C THR A 6 3.98 5.21 2.37
N ARG A 7 4.23 6.50 2.17
CA ARG A 7 5.60 7.06 2.18
C ARG A 7 6.33 6.72 3.48
N PHE A 8 5.63 6.77 4.60
CA PHE A 8 6.17 6.44 5.92
C PHE A 8 6.64 4.98 6.01
N THR A 9 5.81 4.01 5.62
CA THR A 9 6.17 2.59 5.67
C THR A 9 7.20 2.22 4.60
N ARG A 10 7.18 2.85 3.42
CA ARG A 10 8.23 2.68 2.41
C ARG A 10 9.58 3.17 2.91
N GLN A 11 9.62 4.28 3.66
CA GLN A 11 10.86 4.76 4.26
C GLN A 11 11.38 3.80 5.35
N MET A 12 10.49 3.21 6.17
CA MET A 12 10.90 2.15 7.10
C MET A 12 11.57 0.96 6.40
N LEU A 13 11.02 0.53 5.25
CA LEU A 13 11.63 -0.56 4.47
C LEU A 13 13.03 -0.19 3.97
N VAL A 14 13.24 1.06 3.56
CA VAL A 14 14.55 1.57 3.15
C VAL A 14 15.52 1.63 4.33
N ASP A 15 15.08 2.14 5.47
CA ASP A 15 15.90 2.32 6.68
C ASP A 15 16.31 0.97 7.29
N THR A 16 15.47 -0.06 7.19
CA THR A 16 15.67 -1.34 7.88
C THR A 16 16.07 -2.49 6.98
N GLN A 17 15.83 -2.40 5.68
CA GLN A 17 16.13 -3.43 4.67
C GLN A 17 15.75 -4.85 5.11
N PRO A 18 14.47 -5.14 5.40
CA PRO A 18 14.04 -6.41 5.96
C PRO A 18 14.35 -7.56 5.00
N LYS A 19 14.89 -8.66 5.55
CA LYS A 19 15.27 -9.86 4.80
C LYS A 19 14.42 -11.08 5.12
N ASP A 20 13.55 -10.97 6.12
CA ASP A 20 12.73 -12.07 6.60
C ASP A 20 11.36 -11.58 7.08
N PHE A 21 10.45 -12.54 7.28
CA PHE A 21 9.08 -12.28 7.70
C PHE A 21 8.99 -11.65 9.10
N ASN A 22 9.87 -12.04 10.03
CA ASN A 22 9.84 -11.50 11.40
C ASN A 22 10.17 -10.01 11.42
N THR A 23 11.14 -9.59 10.60
CA THR A 23 11.48 -8.17 10.44
C THR A 23 10.29 -7.39 9.83
N LEU A 24 9.62 -7.91 8.81
CA LEU A 24 8.41 -7.29 8.26
C LEU A 24 7.29 -7.18 9.29
N LEU A 25 7.12 -8.21 10.11
CA LEU A 25 6.14 -8.22 11.20
C LEU A 25 6.44 -7.12 12.23
N ARG A 26 7.72 -6.94 12.58
CA ARG A 26 8.17 -5.89 13.49
C ARG A 26 7.85 -4.49 12.92
N LEU A 27 8.14 -4.27 11.64
CA LEU A 27 7.83 -3.02 10.93
C LEU A 27 6.34 -2.70 10.92
N SER A 28 5.49 -3.70 10.73
CA SER A 28 4.03 -3.53 10.85
C SER A 28 3.63 -3.02 12.24
N GLY A 29 4.23 -3.58 13.29
CA GLY A 29 4.05 -3.11 14.66
C GLY A 29 4.47 -1.65 14.84
N PHE A 30 5.62 -1.26 14.30
CA PHE A 30 6.09 0.13 14.35
C PHE A 30 5.15 1.12 13.67
N SER A 31 4.56 0.73 12.53
CA SER A 31 3.69 1.60 11.75
C SER A 31 2.28 1.76 12.33
N HIS A 32 1.78 0.74 13.02
CA HIS A 32 0.44 0.74 13.60
C HIS A 32 0.40 1.18 15.08
N GLY A 33 1.56 1.22 15.74
CA GLY A 33 1.67 1.76 17.09
C GLY A 33 1.76 3.28 17.11
N THR A 34 1.61 3.86 18.29
CA THR A 34 1.80 5.30 18.53
C THR A 34 3.08 5.51 19.33
N ASP A 35 3.97 6.38 18.85
CA ASP A 35 5.29 6.69 19.45
C ASP A 35 6.18 5.44 19.62
N VAL A 36 6.08 4.54 18.66
CA VAL A 36 6.88 3.30 18.63
C VAL A 36 8.10 3.45 17.71
N TRP A 37 7.94 4.13 16.57
CA TRP A 37 8.98 4.27 15.56
C TRP A 37 9.82 5.54 15.71
N LEU A 38 9.23 6.71 15.43
CA LEU A 38 9.93 7.99 15.49
C LEU A 38 10.24 8.39 16.93
N GLY A 39 11.47 8.81 17.20
CA GLY A 39 11.93 9.18 18.55
C GLY A 39 12.08 7.97 19.49
N ASN A 40 11.95 6.75 18.97
CA ASN A 40 12.03 5.51 19.75
C ASN A 40 12.82 4.43 18.98
N ALA A 41 12.16 3.40 18.43
CA ALA A 41 12.83 2.27 17.78
C ALA A 41 13.77 2.72 16.64
N LYS A 42 13.40 3.70 15.83
CA LYS A 42 14.26 4.25 14.77
C LYS A 42 15.60 4.73 15.31
N ASP A 43 15.58 5.50 16.39
CA ASP A 43 16.79 6.10 16.96
C ASP A 43 17.72 5.02 17.53
N LEU A 44 17.15 3.99 18.17
CA LEU A 44 17.90 2.84 18.70
C LEU A 44 18.56 2.02 17.58
N ILE A 45 17.87 1.83 16.47
CA ILE A 45 18.38 1.07 15.33
C ILE A 45 19.46 1.86 14.58
N VAL A 46 19.21 3.13 14.31
CA VAL A 46 20.18 4.00 13.59
C VAL A 46 21.46 4.23 14.40
N SER A 47 21.36 4.37 15.72
CA SER A 47 22.53 4.49 16.61
C SER A 47 23.30 3.18 16.80
N GLY A 48 22.76 2.04 16.36
CA GLY A 48 23.33 0.73 16.61
C GLY A 48 23.18 0.23 18.05
N THR A 49 22.34 0.87 18.86
CA THR A 49 22.06 0.48 20.25
C THR A 49 21.29 -0.84 20.29
N ALA A 50 20.37 -1.06 19.35
CA ALA A 50 19.59 -2.28 19.25
C ALA A 50 19.29 -2.62 17.78
N SER A 51 19.14 -3.90 17.47
CA SER A 51 18.65 -4.35 16.17
C SER A 51 17.14 -4.20 16.04
N VAL A 52 16.61 -4.34 14.82
CA VAL A 52 15.16 -4.30 14.58
C VAL A 52 14.41 -5.30 15.44
N LEU A 53 14.94 -6.52 15.60
CA LEU A 53 14.28 -7.59 16.35
C LEU A 53 14.39 -7.45 17.88
N GLU A 54 15.32 -6.64 18.37
CA GLU A 54 15.44 -6.35 19.81
C GLU A 54 14.52 -5.23 20.26
N THR A 55 14.10 -4.35 19.35
CA THR A 55 13.21 -3.24 19.68
C THR A 55 11.75 -3.70 19.79
N VAL A 56 10.92 -2.96 20.55
CA VAL A 56 9.53 -3.28 20.76
C VAL A 56 8.69 -2.90 19.53
N GLY A 57 8.07 -3.86 18.85
CA GLY A 57 7.16 -3.64 17.72
C GLY A 57 5.70 -3.86 18.09
N CYS A 58 5.38 -4.80 18.97
CA CYS A 58 4.03 -5.10 19.41
C CYS A 58 3.99 -5.43 20.90
N ARG A 59 2.76 -5.45 21.47
CA ARG A 59 2.59 -5.67 22.91
C ARG A 59 3.18 -7.01 23.40
N ASP A 60 3.04 -8.04 22.58
CA ASP A 60 3.49 -9.39 22.93
C ASP A 60 5.03 -9.47 23.08
N ASP A 61 5.77 -8.61 22.37
CA ASP A 61 7.22 -8.54 22.47
C ASP A 61 7.65 -8.16 23.89
N ILE A 62 6.94 -7.23 24.55
CA ILE A 62 7.25 -6.80 25.93
C ILE A 62 7.12 -7.98 26.88
N MET A 63 5.98 -8.65 26.86
CA MET A 63 5.69 -9.72 27.80
C MET A 63 6.70 -10.86 27.66
N LEU A 64 6.95 -11.29 26.42
CA LEU A 64 7.86 -12.40 26.15
C LEU A 64 9.32 -12.05 26.52
N TYR A 65 9.76 -10.82 26.21
CA TYR A 65 11.11 -10.38 26.57
C TYR A 65 11.31 -10.31 28.08
N LEU A 66 10.38 -9.68 28.83
CA LEU A 66 10.48 -9.58 30.28
C LEU A 66 10.45 -10.94 30.96
N ILE A 67 9.63 -11.88 30.48
CA ILE A 67 9.63 -13.26 30.98
C ILE A 67 11.00 -13.94 30.69
N SER A 68 11.57 -13.74 29.51
CA SER A 68 12.88 -14.31 29.16
C SER A 68 14.01 -13.74 30.00
N MET A 69 13.85 -12.50 30.49
CA MET A 69 14.78 -11.89 31.46
C MET A 69 14.56 -12.35 32.90
N GLY A 70 13.59 -13.21 33.15
CA GLY A 70 13.31 -13.80 34.46
C GLY A 70 12.28 -13.07 35.32
N LEU A 71 11.59 -12.03 34.79
CA LEU A 71 10.51 -11.38 35.53
C LEU A 71 9.32 -12.32 35.69
N ASP A 72 8.58 -12.14 36.77
CA ASP A 72 7.32 -12.86 37.00
C ASP A 72 6.35 -12.66 35.83
N PRO A 73 5.74 -13.73 35.29
CA PRO A 73 4.84 -13.63 34.12
C PRO A 73 3.65 -12.71 34.35
N LYS A 74 3.08 -12.68 35.58
CA LYS A 74 1.94 -11.81 35.93
C LYS A 74 2.36 -10.33 35.96
N MET A 75 3.55 -10.05 36.47
CA MET A 75 4.12 -8.71 36.45
C MET A 75 4.42 -8.28 35.01
N SER A 76 5.05 -9.14 34.21
CA SER A 76 5.36 -8.90 32.79
C SER A 76 4.09 -8.57 31.98
N PHE A 77 2.98 -9.28 32.26
CA PHE A 77 1.68 -8.98 31.66
C PHE A 77 1.16 -7.60 32.10
N LYS A 78 1.25 -7.23 33.37
CA LYS A 78 0.81 -5.91 33.87
C LYS A 78 1.61 -4.78 33.26
N ILE A 79 2.93 -4.93 33.15
CA ILE A 79 3.82 -3.96 32.50
C ILE A 79 3.39 -3.79 31.02
N MET A 80 3.26 -4.89 30.28
CA MET A 80 2.80 -4.88 28.90
C MET A 80 1.46 -4.17 28.75
N GLU A 81 0.48 -4.47 29.60
CA GLU A 81 -0.86 -3.84 29.55
C GLU A 81 -0.83 -2.33 29.83
N ALA A 82 0.02 -1.89 30.77
CA ALA A 82 0.18 -0.48 31.06
C ALA A 82 0.86 0.28 29.91
N VAL A 83 1.92 -0.30 29.34
CA VAL A 83 2.66 0.28 28.21
C VAL A 83 1.77 0.36 26.97
N ARG A 84 1.13 -0.75 26.56
CA ARG A 84 0.31 -0.77 25.34
C ARG A 84 -0.86 0.21 25.33
N LYS A 85 -1.35 0.57 26.51
CA LYS A 85 -2.45 1.55 26.71
C LYS A 85 -1.95 2.98 26.90
N GLY A 86 -0.63 3.20 26.79
CA GLY A 86 -0.01 4.50 27.01
C GLY A 86 -0.09 5.03 28.44
N LYS A 87 -0.42 4.18 29.42
CA LYS A 87 -0.57 4.60 30.82
C LYS A 87 0.77 5.01 31.44
N VAL A 88 1.87 4.37 31.02
CA VAL A 88 3.22 4.71 31.48
C VAL A 88 3.58 6.09 30.95
N LYS A 89 3.51 6.29 29.63
CA LYS A 89 3.74 7.59 28.98
C LYS A 89 2.89 8.71 29.55
N GLY A 90 1.63 8.42 29.84
CA GLY A 90 0.68 9.40 30.41
C GLY A 90 0.79 9.62 31.91
N GLY A 91 1.77 9.03 32.58
CA GLY A 91 1.96 9.16 34.04
C GLY A 91 0.83 8.54 34.89
N LYS A 92 0.04 7.61 34.31
CA LYS A 92 -1.11 6.97 34.96
C LYS A 92 -0.84 5.55 35.47
N ALA A 93 0.41 5.08 35.38
CA ALA A 93 0.84 3.78 35.90
C ALA A 93 1.55 3.98 37.26
N GLY A 94 0.81 3.95 38.34
CA GLY A 94 1.37 4.17 39.70
C GLY A 94 2.43 3.18 40.12
N ASP A 95 2.37 1.94 39.61
CA ASP A 95 3.37 0.88 39.89
C ASP A 95 4.63 1.01 39.05
N TRP A 96 4.72 1.96 38.11
CA TRP A 96 5.83 2.08 37.18
C TRP A 96 7.22 2.17 37.86
N PRO A 97 7.43 2.99 38.91
CA PRO A 97 8.72 3.03 39.60
C PRO A 97 9.15 1.67 40.17
N MET A 98 8.22 0.92 40.75
CA MET A 98 8.49 -0.43 41.26
C MET A 98 8.85 -1.40 40.13
N TRP A 99 8.14 -1.32 38.99
CA TRP A 99 8.44 -2.18 37.82
C TRP A 99 9.80 -1.86 37.22
N VAL A 100 10.20 -0.58 37.20
CA VAL A 100 11.54 -0.17 36.74
C VAL A 100 12.62 -0.78 37.62
N GLU A 101 12.49 -0.72 38.94
CA GLU A 101 13.43 -1.35 39.86
C GLU A 101 13.53 -2.88 39.65
N GLU A 102 12.38 -3.52 39.41
CA GLU A 102 12.37 -4.96 39.17
C GLU A 102 12.99 -5.33 37.83
N MET A 103 12.73 -4.56 36.77
CA MET A 103 13.39 -4.72 35.48
C MET A 103 14.92 -4.57 35.59
N ARG A 104 15.39 -3.57 36.32
CA ARG A 104 16.84 -3.37 36.58
C ARG A 104 17.47 -4.52 37.33
N LYS A 105 16.80 -5.10 38.33
CA LYS A 105 17.27 -6.29 39.05
C LYS A 105 17.45 -7.52 38.17
N HIS A 106 16.73 -7.58 37.06
CA HIS A 106 16.82 -8.66 36.09
C HIS A 106 17.62 -8.25 34.83
N ASP A 107 18.51 -7.27 34.96
CA ASP A 107 19.44 -6.82 33.91
C ASP A 107 18.75 -6.37 32.60
N VAL A 108 17.50 -5.90 32.69
CA VAL A 108 16.83 -5.28 31.52
C VAL A 108 17.56 -3.98 31.20
N PRO A 109 18.03 -3.78 29.94
CA PRO A 109 18.80 -2.61 29.57
C PRO A 109 18.01 -1.31 29.75
N GLU A 110 18.67 -0.24 30.17
CA GLU A 110 18.03 1.05 30.42
C GLU A 110 17.37 1.61 29.16
N TRP A 111 17.99 1.47 27.98
CA TRP A 111 17.40 1.88 26.72
C TRP A 111 16.05 1.19 26.43
N TYR A 112 15.88 -0.06 26.90
CA TYR A 112 14.62 -0.80 26.75
C TYR A 112 13.54 -0.20 27.65
N ILE A 113 13.87 0.08 28.92
CA ILE A 113 12.97 0.71 29.89
C ILE A 113 12.53 2.09 29.41
N GLU A 114 13.50 2.90 28.91
CA GLU A 114 13.21 4.22 28.34
C GLU A 114 12.32 4.13 27.10
N SER A 115 12.54 3.13 26.24
CA SER A 115 11.71 2.86 25.07
C SER A 115 10.27 2.56 25.47
N LEU A 116 10.05 1.71 26.49
CA LEU A 116 8.71 1.41 27.00
C LEU A 116 7.98 2.67 27.49
N ALA A 117 8.69 3.59 28.15
CA ALA A 117 8.13 4.81 28.69
C ALA A 117 7.65 5.81 27.62
N LYS A 118 8.19 5.71 26.39
CA LYS A 118 7.80 6.58 25.27
C LYS A 118 6.53 6.13 24.54
N ILE A 119 6.14 4.86 24.67
CA ILE A 119 5.07 4.23 23.87
C ILE A 119 3.70 4.74 24.25
N GLY A 120 2.96 5.24 23.26
CA GLY A 120 1.56 5.69 23.44
C GLY A 120 0.54 4.58 23.20
N TYR A 121 0.80 3.71 22.20
CA TYR A 121 -0.06 2.57 21.90
C TYR A 121 0.72 1.46 21.19
N LEU A 122 0.41 0.21 21.52
CA LEU A 122 0.96 -0.98 20.88
C LEU A 122 -0.09 -1.89 20.26
N PHE A 123 0.24 -2.38 19.08
CA PHE A 123 -0.58 -3.26 18.27
C PHE A 123 -0.42 -4.74 18.70
N PRO A 124 -1.47 -5.59 18.60
CA PRO A 124 -1.38 -7.01 18.93
C PRO A 124 -0.60 -7.78 17.86
N LYS A 125 0.30 -8.68 18.25
CA LYS A 125 1.12 -9.47 17.33
C LYS A 125 0.29 -10.36 16.40
N ALA A 126 -0.69 -11.06 16.94
CA ALA A 126 -1.55 -11.97 16.16
C ALA A 126 -2.28 -11.24 15.01
N HIS A 127 -2.74 -10.02 15.27
CA HIS A 127 -3.37 -9.18 14.25
C HIS A 127 -2.36 -8.73 13.20
N ALA A 128 -1.17 -8.30 13.61
CA ALA A 128 -0.09 -7.94 12.70
C ALA A 128 0.32 -9.12 11.80
N VAL A 129 0.41 -10.34 12.33
CA VAL A 129 0.72 -11.56 11.57
C VAL A 129 -0.28 -11.77 10.43
N ALA A 130 -1.58 -11.63 10.69
CA ALA A 130 -2.61 -11.85 9.68
C ALA A 130 -2.47 -10.87 8.49
N TYR A 131 -2.26 -9.58 8.78
CA TYR A 131 -2.10 -8.55 7.74
C TYR A 131 -0.77 -8.67 7.00
N VAL A 132 0.33 -8.91 7.69
CA VAL A 132 1.65 -9.07 7.06
C VAL A 132 1.70 -10.33 6.21
N MET A 133 1.06 -11.43 6.64
CA MET A 133 0.96 -12.64 5.82
C MET A 133 0.20 -12.38 4.52
N MET A 134 -0.90 -11.63 4.58
CA MET A 134 -1.63 -11.20 3.37
C MET A 134 -0.76 -10.33 2.47
N ALA A 135 -0.08 -9.34 3.03
CA ALA A 135 0.83 -8.46 2.29
C ALA A 135 1.96 -9.26 1.63
N PHE A 136 2.53 -10.22 2.32
CA PHE A 136 3.58 -11.10 1.81
C PHE A 136 3.10 -11.98 0.65
N ARG A 137 1.90 -12.56 0.76
CA ARG A 137 1.27 -13.31 -0.34
C ARG A 137 1.04 -12.45 -1.58
N ILE A 138 0.53 -11.23 -1.40
CA ILE A 138 0.35 -10.29 -2.51
C ILE A 138 1.69 -9.89 -3.13
N ALA A 139 2.74 -9.69 -2.30
CA ALA A 139 4.08 -9.42 -2.79
C ALA A 139 4.64 -10.58 -3.62
N TRP A 140 4.35 -11.82 -3.26
CA TRP A 140 4.70 -12.99 -4.05
C TRP A 140 4.14 -12.89 -5.48
N PHE A 141 2.85 -12.58 -5.65
CA PHE A 141 2.26 -12.37 -6.97
C PHE A 141 2.94 -11.22 -7.73
N LYS A 142 3.25 -10.12 -7.05
CA LYS A 142 3.96 -8.99 -7.67
C LYS A 142 5.32 -9.39 -8.26
N VAL A 143 6.01 -10.35 -7.64
CA VAL A 143 7.32 -10.84 -8.08
C VAL A 143 7.19 -11.90 -9.17
N HIS A 144 6.34 -12.91 -8.95
CA HIS A 144 6.28 -14.11 -9.79
C HIS A 144 5.20 -14.06 -10.88
N GLU A 145 4.11 -13.31 -10.66
CA GLU A 145 2.99 -13.14 -11.58
C GLU A 145 2.64 -11.64 -11.74
N PRO A 146 3.62 -10.83 -12.19
CA PRO A 146 3.49 -9.36 -12.14
C PRO A 146 2.30 -8.83 -12.93
N LEU A 147 2.01 -9.35 -14.12
CA LEU A 147 0.87 -8.89 -14.92
C LEU A 147 -0.46 -9.15 -14.23
N ALA A 148 -0.63 -10.32 -13.58
CA ALA A 148 -1.82 -10.61 -12.79
C ALA A 148 -1.95 -9.67 -11.58
N PHE A 149 -0.83 -9.37 -10.91
CA PHE A 149 -0.80 -8.40 -9.81
C PHE A 149 -1.24 -7.01 -10.27
N TYR A 150 -0.64 -6.47 -11.34
CA TYR A 150 -0.95 -5.14 -11.83
C TYR A 150 -2.37 -5.05 -12.41
N ALA A 151 -2.83 -6.06 -13.17
CA ALA A 151 -4.21 -6.11 -13.66
C ALA A 151 -5.22 -6.04 -12.51
N THR A 152 -4.99 -6.79 -11.44
CA THR A 152 -5.83 -6.77 -10.24
C THR A 152 -5.76 -5.43 -9.52
N PHE A 153 -4.56 -4.87 -9.34
CA PHE A 153 -4.37 -3.57 -8.70
C PHE A 153 -5.11 -2.46 -9.45
N PHE A 154 -4.90 -2.35 -10.74
CA PHE A 154 -5.52 -1.30 -11.57
C PHE A 154 -7.04 -1.48 -11.69
N SER A 155 -7.56 -2.72 -11.70
CA SER A 155 -8.99 -2.98 -11.76
C SER A 155 -9.74 -2.68 -10.46
N ILE A 156 -9.10 -2.90 -9.30
CA ILE A 156 -9.80 -2.89 -8.00
C ILE A 156 -9.37 -1.72 -7.11
N ARG A 157 -8.09 -1.34 -7.12
CA ARG A 157 -7.53 -0.36 -6.19
C ARG A 157 -7.33 1.03 -6.80
N ALA A 158 -7.08 1.10 -8.09
CA ALA A 158 -6.78 2.36 -8.79
C ALA A 158 -8.06 3.05 -9.28
N LYS A 159 -8.91 3.49 -8.36
CA LYS A 159 -10.19 4.16 -8.68
C LYS A 159 -10.04 5.47 -9.49
N ALA A 160 -8.88 6.12 -9.40
CA ALA A 160 -8.55 7.33 -10.13
C ALA A 160 -7.82 7.05 -11.46
N PHE A 161 -7.84 5.81 -11.96
CA PHE A 161 -7.17 5.47 -13.21
C PHE A 161 -7.87 6.15 -14.38
N ASP A 162 -7.14 7.01 -15.09
CA ASP A 162 -7.56 7.67 -16.32
C ASP A 162 -6.58 7.27 -17.43
N ALA A 163 -7.09 6.61 -18.48
CA ALA A 163 -6.23 6.09 -19.55
C ALA A 163 -5.43 7.20 -20.25
N ALA A 164 -6.01 8.40 -20.40
CA ALA A 164 -5.31 9.53 -21.01
C ALA A 164 -4.11 10.04 -20.18
N GLU A 165 -4.16 9.88 -18.86
CA GLU A 165 -3.09 10.27 -17.94
C GLU A 165 -2.11 9.10 -17.64
N CYS A 166 -2.66 7.88 -17.49
CA CYS A 166 -1.93 6.72 -16.97
C CYS A 166 -1.27 5.85 -18.03
N CYS A 167 -1.84 5.77 -19.24
CA CYS A 167 -1.31 4.91 -20.31
C CYS A 167 -0.25 5.65 -21.17
N LYS A 168 0.75 6.21 -20.50
CA LYS A 168 1.86 6.94 -21.13
C LYS A 168 3.20 6.25 -20.87
N ASP A 169 4.23 6.70 -21.56
CA ASP A 169 5.60 6.25 -21.31
C ASP A 169 6.13 6.68 -19.93
N ALA A 170 7.21 6.04 -19.49
CA ALA A 170 7.80 6.28 -18.19
C ALA A 170 8.22 7.75 -17.98
N ASP A 171 8.73 8.43 -19.01
CA ASP A 171 9.18 9.82 -18.90
C ASP A 171 8.00 10.79 -18.74
N ALA A 172 6.90 10.57 -19.46
CA ALA A 172 5.69 11.36 -19.34
C ALA A 172 5.04 11.17 -17.95
N LEU A 173 4.96 9.91 -17.47
CA LEU A 173 4.47 9.59 -16.13
C LEU A 173 5.31 10.27 -15.04
N ARG A 174 6.65 10.22 -15.15
CA ARG A 174 7.56 10.86 -14.21
C ARG A 174 7.40 12.37 -14.18
N ARG A 175 7.22 13.01 -15.34
CA ARG A 175 6.94 14.47 -15.41
C ARG A 175 5.64 14.80 -14.68
N ARG A 176 4.57 14.06 -14.97
CA ARG A 176 3.25 14.30 -14.37
C ARG A 176 3.26 14.12 -12.84
N ILE A 177 3.93 13.10 -12.34
CA ILE A 177 4.13 12.88 -10.89
C ILE A 177 4.80 14.10 -10.25
N ARG A 178 5.90 14.59 -10.85
CA ARG A 178 6.62 15.77 -10.33
C ARG A 178 5.78 17.05 -10.37
N GLU A 179 4.97 17.24 -11.38
CA GLU A 179 4.04 18.38 -11.48
C GLU A 179 3.08 18.38 -10.28
N ILE A 180 2.45 17.22 -9.99
CA ILE A 180 1.52 17.11 -8.86
C ILE A 180 2.27 17.26 -7.52
N GLU A 181 3.44 16.65 -7.36
CA GLU A 181 4.27 16.78 -6.14
C GLU A 181 4.65 18.22 -5.81
N ASN A 182 4.96 19.01 -6.83
CA ASN A 182 5.38 20.40 -6.69
C ASN A 182 4.20 21.39 -6.58
N ASN A 183 2.98 20.92 -6.84
CA ASN A 183 1.76 21.72 -6.72
C ASN A 183 1.26 21.72 -5.27
N LYS A 184 1.46 22.84 -4.56
CA LYS A 184 0.99 23.01 -3.17
C LYS A 184 -0.54 23.00 -3.04
N ASP A 185 -1.24 23.32 -4.13
CA ASP A 185 -2.70 23.40 -4.20
C ASP A 185 -3.31 22.16 -4.87
N ALA A 186 -2.55 21.05 -4.94
CA ALA A 186 -3.03 19.81 -5.54
C ALA A 186 -4.29 19.30 -4.82
N THR A 187 -5.34 19.06 -5.60
CA THR A 187 -6.63 18.57 -5.14
C THR A 187 -6.53 17.13 -4.61
N ALA A 188 -7.52 16.69 -3.81
CA ALA A 188 -7.60 15.30 -3.36
C ALA A 188 -7.63 14.31 -4.54
N VAL A 189 -8.29 14.68 -5.64
CA VAL A 189 -8.35 13.86 -6.87
C VAL A 189 -6.95 13.73 -7.51
N GLU A 190 -6.18 14.81 -7.57
CA GLU A 190 -4.80 14.77 -8.07
C GLU A 190 -3.87 13.95 -7.16
N GLN A 191 -4.07 13.99 -5.85
CA GLN A 191 -3.32 13.16 -4.90
C GLN A 191 -3.62 11.67 -5.09
N ASP A 192 -4.88 11.31 -5.30
CA ASP A 192 -5.28 9.92 -5.61
C ASP A 192 -4.72 9.48 -6.97
N LEU A 193 -4.77 10.36 -7.98
CA LEU A 193 -4.18 10.11 -9.28
C LEU A 193 -2.66 9.90 -9.17
N MET A 194 -1.96 10.70 -8.37
CA MET A 194 -0.52 10.57 -8.18
C MET A 194 -0.14 9.18 -7.67
N THR A 195 -0.87 8.63 -6.71
CA THR A 195 -0.65 7.27 -6.21
C THR A 195 -0.79 6.22 -7.33
N THR A 196 -1.77 6.40 -8.22
CA THR A 196 -1.97 5.54 -9.39
C THR A 196 -0.83 5.70 -10.40
N LEU A 197 -0.41 6.94 -10.69
CA LEU A 197 0.69 7.23 -11.61
C LEU A 197 2.02 6.65 -11.13
N GLU A 198 2.30 6.66 -9.82
CA GLU A 198 3.50 6.02 -9.25
C GLU A 198 3.54 4.51 -9.58
N VAL A 199 2.39 3.82 -9.51
CA VAL A 199 2.31 2.39 -9.84
C VAL A 199 2.39 2.17 -11.36
N CYS A 200 1.81 3.04 -12.18
CA CYS A 200 1.98 3.01 -13.64
C CYS A 200 3.44 3.22 -14.03
N TYR A 201 4.14 4.16 -13.40
CA TYR A 201 5.55 4.40 -13.61
C TYR A 201 6.41 3.18 -13.25
N GLU A 202 6.15 2.56 -12.08
CA GLU A 202 6.82 1.32 -11.70
C GLU A 202 6.56 0.20 -12.71
N PHE A 203 5.31 0.06 -13.20
CA PHE A 203 4.91 -0.92 -14.21
C PHE A 203 5.74 -0.76 -15.49
N CYS A 204 5.88 0.48 -15.99
CA CYS A 204 6.70 0.77 -17.17
C CYS A 204 8.19 0.50 -16.93
N LEU A 205 8.74 0.87 -15.75
CA LEU A 205 10.15 0.62 -15.42
C LEU A 205 10.48 -0.87 -15.32
N ARG A 206 9.49 -1.72 -15.06
CA ARG A 206 9.64 -3.19 -15.08
C ARG A 206 9.55 -3.79 -16.48
N GLY A 207 9.43 -2.96 -17.53
CA GLY A 207 9.38 -3.39 -18.92
C GLY A 207 7.99 -3.75 -19.43
N PHE A 208 6.94 -3.50 -18.66
CA PHE A 208 5.56 -3.69 -19.09
C PHE A 208 4.99 -2.42 -19.72
N HIS A 209 3.92 -2.56 -20.49
CA HIS A 209 3.24 -1.44 -21.12
C HIS A 209 1.72 -1.60 -21.10
N PHE A 210 1.01 -0.48 -21.27
CA PHE A 210 -0.43 -0.49 -21.54
C PHE A 210 -0.65 -0.52 -23.05
N GLU A 211 -1.51 -1.44 -23.49
CA GLU A 211 -2.00 -1.42 -24.88
C GLU A 211 -3.05 -0.30 -25.04
N PRO A 212 -3.26 0.22 -26.25
CA PRO A 212 -4.40 1.08 -26.53
C PRO A 212 -5.70 0.38 -26.17
N ILE A 213 -6.69 1.13 -25.68
CA ILE A 213 -8.06 0.62 -25.54
C ILE A 213 -8.52 0.12 -26.89
N ASP A 214 -9.22 -1.00 -26.91
CA ASP A 214 -9.68 -1.66 -28.13
C ASP A 214 -11.18 -1.93 -28.05
N ILE A 215 -11.94 -1.48 -29.04
CA ILE A 215 -13.41 -1.61 -29.04
C ILE A 215 -13.88 -3.06 -29.04
N TYR A 216 -13.07 -4.01 -29.53
CA TYR A 216 -13.40 -5.43 -29.58
C TYR A 216 -12.87 -6.22 -28.39
N ARG A 217 -11.68 -5.88 -27.88
CA ARG A 217 -10.93 -6.68 -26.90
C ARG A 217 -11.06 -6.17 -25.47
N SER A 218 -11.19 -4.85 -25.26
CA SER A 218 -11.25 -4.28 -23.92
C SER A 218 -12.46 -4.79 -23.13
N ASP A 219 -12.24 -5.13 -21.85
CA ASP A 219 -13.34 -5.45 -20.94
C ASP A 219 -14.09 -4.18 -20.49
N ALA A 220 -15.23 -4.33 -19.89
CA ALA A 220 -15.99 -3.19 -19.36
C ALA A 220 -15.25 -2.51 -18.20
N THR A 221 -14.78 -3.31 -17.22
CA THR A 221 -14.29 -2.82 -15.91
C THR A 221 -12.94 -3.35 -15.50
N LYS A 222 -12.43 -4.43 -16.14
CA LYS A 222 -11.21 -5.13 -15.73
C LYS A 222 -10.11 -4.97 -16.76
N PHE A 223 -8.89 -4.81 -16.28
CA PHE A 223 -7.71 -4.90 -17.14
C PHE A 223 -7.52 -6.34 -17.63
N VAL A 224 -7.31 -6.48 -18.94
CA VAL A 224 -7.04 -7.77 -19.57
C VAL A 224 -5.53 -7.95 -19.69
N VAL A 225 -5.02 -9.11 -19.25
CA VAL A 225 -3.60 -9.45 -19.39
C VAL A 225 -3.32 -9.86 -20.83
N THR A 226 -2.29 -9.26 -21.43
CA THR A 226 -1.77 -9.59 -22.75
C THR A 226 -0.38 -10.21 -22.62
N GLU A 227 0.30 -10.49 -23.72
CA GLU A 227 1.61 -11.15 -23.70
C GLU A 227 2.66 -10.39 -22.87
N ASN A 228 2.74 -9.07 -23.04
CA ASN A 228 3.75 -8.23 -22.37
C ASN A 228 3.17 -6.98 -21.71
N GLY A 229 1.85 -6.93 -21.50
CA GLY A 229 1.21 -5.73 -20.99
C GLY A 229 -0.22 -5.93 -20.50
N LEU A 230 -0.92 -4.81 -20.42
CA LEU A 230 -2.30 -4.75 -19.97
C LEU A 230 -3.15 -3.93 -20.94
N LEU A 231 -4.29 -4.48 -21.30
CA LEU A 231 -5.31 -3.80 -22.07
C LEU A 231 -6.31 -3.12 -21.11
N PRO A 232 -6.41 -1.77 -21.13
CA PRO A 232 -7.30 -1.04 -20.23
C PRO A 232 -8.78 -1.29 -20.52
N PRO A 233 -9.66 -1.26 -19.49
CA PRO A 233 -11.10 -1.36 -19.64
C PRO A 233 -11.74 -0.06 -20.15
N PHE A 234 -12.98 -0.13 -20.62
CA PHE A 234 -13.74 1.07 -21.00
C PHE A 234 -13.93 2.06 -19.83
N THR A 235 -14.08 1.57 -18.60
CA THR A 235 -14.18 2.45 -17.42
C THR A 235 -12.91 3.24 -17.11
N SER A 236 -11.80 2.96 -17.77
CA SER A 236 -10.58 3.79 -17.71
C SER A 236 -10.68 5.09 -18.53
N VAL A 237 -11.71 5.24 -19.35
CA VAL A 237 -12.01 6.49 -20.06
C VAL A 237 -12.75 7.44 -19.12
N ARG A 238 -12.27 8.67 -19.03
CA ARG A 238 -12.84 9.67 -18.12
C ARG A 238 -14.33 9.86 -18.33
N GLY A 239 -15.12 9.71 -17.27
CA GLY A 239 -16.58 9.91 -17.28
C GLY A 239 -17.38 8.75 -17.85
N LEU A 240 -16.74 7.70 -18.38
CA LEU A 240 -17.41 6.51 -18.90
C LEU A 240 -17.72 5.56 -17.73
N GLY A 241 -18.99 5.56 -17.29
CA GLY A 241 -19.45 4.77 -16.17
C GLY A 241 -19.64 3.29 -16.52
N GLU A 242 -19.67 2.45 -15.48
CA GLU A 242 -19.78 0.99 -15.59
C GLU A 242 -20.99 0.52 -16.41
N THR A 243 -22.15 1.16 -16.23
CA THR A 243 -23.38 0.80 -16.99
C THR A 243 -23.20 0.97 -18.50
N ALA A 244 -22.57 2.07 -18.93
CA ALA A 244 -22.30 2.31 -20.36
C ALA A 244 -21.21 1.37 -20.88
N ALA A 245 -20.19 1.07 -20.08
CA ALA A 245 -19.13 0.13 -20.42
C ALA A 245 -19.66 -1.30 -20.61
N LEU A 246 -20.50 -1.78 -19.69
CA LEU A 246 -21.16 -3.10 -19.80
C LEU A 246 -22.07 -3.20 -21.02
N ASP A 247 -22.87 -2.16 -21.28
CA ASP A 247 -23.73 -2.09 -22.46
C ASP A 247 -22.92 -2.14 -23.77
N THR A 248 -21.78 -1.44 -23.80
CA THR A 248 -20.87 -1.44 -24.96
C THR A 248 -20.30 -2.83 -25.23
N VAL A 249 -19.81 -3.51 -24.19
CA VAL A 249 -19.27 -4.88 -24.30
C VAL A 249 -20.36 -5.86 -24.77
N GLU A 250 -21.59 -5.72 -24.30
CA GLU A 250 -22.69 -6.59 -24.73
C GLU A 250 -23.07 -6.32 -26.19
N LYS A 251 -23.22 -5.08 -26.58
CA LYS A 251 -23.68 -4.68 -27.92
C LYS A 251 -22.68 -4.93 -29.04
N ARG A 252 -21.37 -4.99 -28.74
CA ARG A 252 -20.33 -5.29 -29.73
C ARG A 252 -20.24 -6.78 -30.08
N LYS A 253 -20.83 -7.69 -29.29
CA LYS A 253 -20.71 -9.13 -29.50
C LYS A 253 -21.17 -9.55 -30.89
N GLY A 254 -20.30 -10.25 -31.62
CA GLY A 254 -20.59 -10.77 -32.94
C GLY A 254 -20.77 -9.69 -34.02
N LYS A 255 -20.25 -8.48 -33.79
CA LYS A 255 -20.31 -7.39 -34.75
C LYS A 255 -18.91 -6.96 -35.19
N ASP A 256 -18.78 -6.68 -36.48
CA ASP A 256 -17.66 -5.99 -37.08
C ASP A 256 -18.13 -4.63 -37.54
N PHE A 257 -17.59 -3.56 -36.96
CA PHE A 257 -18.00 -2.20 -37.28
C PHE A 257 -17.19 -1.66 -38.45
N THR A 258 -17.87 -1.13 -39.47
CA THR A 258 -17.23 -0.56 -40.66
C THR A 258 -16.82 0.89 -40.45
N SER A 259 -17.38 1.55 -39.45
CA SER A 259 -17.06 2.94 -39.11
C SER A 259 -17.30 3.26 -37.63
N VAL A 260 -16.72 4.36 -37.16
CA VAL A 260 -16.93 4.88 -35.82
C VAL A 260 -18.39 5.32 -35.61
N GLU A 261 -19.01 5.81 -36.65
CA GLU A 261 -20.43 6.22 -36.66
C GLU A 261 -21.32 5.00 -36.42
N GLU A 262 -21.07 3.89 -37.08
CA GLU A 262 -21.80 2.63 -36.87
C GLU A 262 -21.64 2.13 -35.42
N PHE A 263 -20.40 2.14 -34.89
CA PHE A 263 -20.15 1.82 -33.49
C PHE A 263 -20.92 2.72 -32.54
N SER A 264 -20.89 4.04 -32.77
CA SER A 264 -21.60 5.04 -31.96
C SER A 264 -23.12 4.84 -31.95
N LEU A 265 -23.69 4.53 -33.09
CA LEU A 265 -25.11 4.23 -33.22
C LEU A 265 -25.49 2.94 -32.48
N CYS A 266 -24.64 1.93 -32.57
CA CYS A 266 -24.84 0.66 -31.86
C CYS A 266 -24.71 0.84 -30.33
N CYS A 267 -23.66 1.52 -29.88
CA CYS A 267 -23.31 1.71 -28.48
C CYS A 267 -23.86 3.07 -27.97
N ASN A 268 -25.15 3.28 -28.08
CA ASN A 268 -25.83 4.56 -27.88
C ASN A 268 -25.87 5.08 -26.43
N LYS A 269 -25.32 4.35 -25.45
CA LYS A 269 -25.05 4.86 -24.09
C LYS A 269 -23.74 5.62 -24.00
N LEU A 270 -22.90 5.55 -25.01
CA LEU A 270 -21.70 6.37 -25.10
C LEU A 270 -22.07 7.77 -25.61
N SER A 271 -21.60 8.81 -24.93
CA SER A 271 -21.70 10.18 -25.40
C SER A 271 -20.72 10.47 -26.52
N GLN A 272 -20.92 11.55 -27.28
CA GLN A 272 -19.94 11.99 -28.30
C GLN A 272 -18.55 12.24 -27.64
N THR A 273 -18.52 12.79 -26.44
CA THR A 273 -17.28 12.98 -25.68
C THR A 273 -16.55 11.67 -25.42
N HIS A 274 -17.26 10.59 -25.08
CA HIS A 274 -16.65 9.27 -24.90
C HIS A 274 -16.11 8.71 -26.23
N ILE A 275 -16.80 8.89 -27.33
CA ILE A 275 -16.34 8.47 -28.67
C ILE A 275 -15.07 9.22 -29.06
N ASP A 276 -15.02 10.53 -28.84
CA ASP A 276 -13.85 11.36 -29.15
C ASP A 276 -12.63 10.96 -28.28
N GLN A 277 -12.85 10.66 -27.00
CA GLN A 277 -11.80 10.15 -26.11
C GLN A 277 -11.31 8.76 -26.54
N LEU A 278 -12.20 7.83 -26.90
CA LEU A 278 -11.84 6.51 -27.41
C LEU A 278 -11.01 6.63 -28.69
N ARG A 279 -11.39 7.54 -29.60
CA ARG A 279 -10.63 7.83 -30.82
C ARG A 279 -9.22 8.36 -30.49
N ALA A 280 -9.13 9.31 -29.57
CA ALA A 280 -7.84 9.87 -29.14
C ALA A 280 -6.93 8.83 -28.44
N LEU A 281 -7.51 7.82 -27.81
CA LEU A 281 -6.80 6.70 -27.17
C LEU A 281 -6.48 5.55 -28.13
N GLY A 282 -6.82 5.69 -29.42
CA GLY A 282 -6.51 4.69 -30.45
C GLY A 282 -7.43 3.47 -30.48
N ALA A 283 -8.61 3.55 -29.86
CA ALA A 283 -9.52 2.41 -29.69
C ALA A 283 -10.11 1.85 -30.99
N PHE A 284 -9.99 2.57 -32.09
CA PHE A 284 -10.50 2.23 -33.43
C PHE A 284 -9.39 1.89 -34.43
N ALA A 285 -8.16 1.67 -33.97
CA ALA A 285 -7.00 1.44 -34.86
C ALA A 285 -6.78 -0.04 -35.25
N GLY A 286 -7.64 -0.96 -34.81
CA GLY A 286 -7.63 -2.39 -35.12
C GLY A 286 -8.50 -2.76 -36.28
#